data_89b02adda60d08c2073ce16cb2ece6de
#
_entry.id   89b02adda60d08c2073ce16cb2ece6de
#
_cell.length_a   1.000
_cell.length_b   1.000
_cell.length_c   1.000
_cell.angle_alpha   90.00
_cell.angle_beta   90.00
_cell.angle_gamma   90.00
#
_symmetry.space_group_name_H-M   'P 1'
#
loop_
_entity.id
_entity.type
_entity.pdbx_description
1 polymer ?
#
loop_
_entity_poly.entity_id
_entity_poly.type
_entity_poly.pdbx_seq_one_letter_code
_entity_poly.pdbx_strand_id
1 'polypeptide(L)'
;MRSKTFTTHRYGAAWTLALVMAWATPGARAAHDTDTIPQSVQAAMARANLPLQSLSVLVQPAGSGPAILSVAPKRAMNPASIAKLVTTSAGLDLLGPTYVWHTDFLTDGVIRNGHLRGNLYVRGGGDPKLVLERIEAIYAQLQAQGIRAIDGDMVLDNSAFALPKHEAGGFDGEALRPYNVQPDALLVNFKAVILRFVPQPHAGYATVEVEPAMAGLRVPKRVRLQGGRCGDWHQALRADFSNPRHYRLRGAYPRACGEQEWPVAYADPQAHAKRALLGLWQASGGQLRGTVRWGHVPAHATSLLRAPSLPLGEVIQDINKFSNNVMAQQLFLTLSPQQPATFDGAQQTLAAWWRRTLPEQPLPKVINGSGLTRQGQLSAAALAALLQHNLRAPYAETFRQSLAIAGIDGTVKRVGHQRGEAALLGQAWLKTGTLRDVASVAGYVRNTQGQWLVVVGIINHEPARGGRAALMQLLAWAAQQPTPQARPH
;
A
#
# COMPACT_ATOMS: atom_id res chain seq x y z
N MET A 1 81.68 -58.32 56.77
CA MET A 1 82.79 -57.41 56.47
C MET A 1 82.21 -56.04 56.09
N ARG A 2 82.59 -54.98 56.82
CA ARG A 2 82.53 -53.54 56.58
C ARG A 2 81.18 -52.97 56.09
N SER A 3 80.33 -52.37 57.01
CA SER A 3 80.44 -51.01 57.53
C SER A 3 80.53 -49.93 56.47
N LYS A 4 79.45 -49.10 56.36
CA LYS A 4 79.56 -47.62 56.40
C LYS A 4 78.18 -46.97 56.59
N THR A 5 78.04 -46.36 57.70
CA THR A 5 77.08 -45.32 58.09
C THR A 5 77.12 -44.10 57.18
N PHE A 6 75.99 -43.49 56.87
CA PHE A 6 75.93 -42.06 56.56
C PHE A 6 74.63 -41.43 57.06
N THR A 7 74.80 -40.26 57.56
CA THR A 7 74.12 -39.40 58.48
C THR A 7 72.90 -38.73 57.90
N THR A 8 71.86 -38.55 58.69
CA THR A 8 70.65 -37.77 58.42
C THR A 8 70.90 -36.28 58.42
N HIS A 9 70.38 -35.55 57.37
CA HIS A 9 70.14 -34.12 57.50
C HIS A 9 68.67 -33.84 57.25
N ARG A 10 67.98 -33.29 58.23
CA ARG A 10 66.62 -32.71 58.17
C ARG A 10 66.73 -31.34 57.54
N TYR A 11 65.97 -31.10 56.46
CA TYR A 11 65.57 -29.77 55.99
C TYR A 11 64.07 -29.63 56.06
N GLY A 12 63.60 -28.59 56.81
CA GLY A 12 62.21 -28.23 56.98
C GLY A 12 61.71 -27.56 55.71
N ALA A 13 60.62 -28.04 55.19
CA ALA A 13 59.90 -27.40 54.07
C ALA A 13 58.80 -26.50 54.63
N ALA A 14 58.97 -25.18 54.48
CA ALA A 14 57.91 -24.16 54.70
C ALA A 14 56.88 -24.25 53.64
N TRP A 15 55.63 -24.53 53.97
CA TRP A 15 54.49 -24.48 53.07
C TRP A 15 53.99 -23.02 52.89
N THR A 16 54.30 -22.35 51.82
CA THR A 16 53.65 -21.09 51.37
C THR A 16 52.34 -21.41 50.72
N LEU A 17 51.20 -21.05 51.34
CA LEU A 17 49.88 -21.07 50.79
C LEU A 17 49.81 -19.95 49.74
N ALA A 18 49.83 -20.31 48.49
CA ALA A 18 49.48 -19.36 47.37
C ALA A 18 47.95 -19.27 47.24
N LEU A 19 47.39 -18.15 47.69
CA LEU A 19 45.96 -17.79 47.37
C LEU A 19 45.78 -17.52 45.91
N VAL A 20 45.22 -18.45 45.15
CA VAL A 20 44.81 -18.22 43.77
C VAL A 20 43.48 -17.45 43.82
N MET A 21 43.51 -16.11 43.65
CA MET A 21 42.34 -15.33 43.33
C MET A 21 41.86 -15.71 41.92
N ALA A 22 40.80 -16.51 41.83
CA ALA A 22 40.08 -16.72 40.59
C ALA A 22 39.37 -15.44 40.24
N TRP A 23 39.91 -14.72 39.27
CA TRP A 23 39.19 -13.63 38.57
C TRP A 23 38.04 -14.26 37.82
N ALA A 24 36.80 -14.10 38.36
CA ALA A 24 35.59 -14.39 37.61
C ALA A 24 35.54 -13.45 36.39
N THR A 25 35.90 -13.93 35.22
CA THR A 25 35.64 -13.26 33.98
C THR A 25 34.12 -13.06 33.87
N PRO A 26 33.63 -11.81 33.63
CA PRO A 26 32.22 -11.61 33.40
C PRO A 26 31.81 -12.46 32.18
N GLY A 27 30.80 -13.29 32.38
CA GLY A 27 30.34 -14.29 31.42
C GLY A 27 30.24 -13.73 30.03
N ALA A 28 30.87 -14.38 29.09
CA ALA A 28 30.65 -14.20 27.67
C ALA A 28 29.14 -14.37 27.44
N ARG A 29 28.44 -13.25 27.18
CA ARG A 29 27.07 -13.26 26.72
C ARG A 29 27.07 -14.11 25.45
N ALA A 30 26.38 -15.25 25.50
CA ALA A 30 26.22 -16.12 24.33
C ALA A 30 25.89 -15.26 23.11
N ALA A 31 26.65 -15.41 22.04
CA ALA A 31 26.31 -14.84 20.77
C ALA A 31 24.90 -15.34 20.45
N HIS A 32 23.92 -14.43 20.39
CA HIS A 32 22.57 -14.80 19.98
C HIS A 32 22.69 -15.39 18.58
N ASP A 33 22.25 -16.63 18.42
CA ASP A 33 22.09 -17.26 17.11
C ASP A 33 21.02 -16.46 16.36
N THR A 34 21.47 -15.57 15.48
CA THR A 34 20.60 -14.65 14.71
C THR A 34 19.70 -15.39 13.73
N ASP A 35 19.94 -16.68 13.51
CA ASP A 35 19.20 -17.50 12.55
C ASP A 35 18.06 -18.29 13.23
N THR A 36 17.97 -18.27 14.55
CA THR A 36 16.94 -19.02 15.28
C THR A 36 15.60 -18.27 15.29
N ILE A 37 14.63 -18.80 14.54
CA ILE A 37 13.27 -18.25 14.48
C ILE A 37 12.61 -18.29 15.87
N PRO A 38 12.03 -17.18 16.38
CA PRO A 38 11.38 -17.14 17.67
C PRO A 38 10.27 -18.19 17.83
N GLN A 39 10.17 -18.81 19.00
CA GLN A 39 9.22 -19.89 19.27
C GLN A 39 7.76 -19.48 18.98
N SER A 40 7.38 -18.24 19.31
CA SER A 40 6.05 -17.70 19.03
C SER A 40 5.74 -17.66 17.52
N VAL A 41 6.74 -17.34 16.69
CA VAL A 41 6.63 -17.34 15.22
C VAL A 41 6.53 -18.77 14.72
N GLN A 42 7.40 -19.69 15.21
CA GLN A 42 7.36 -21.11 14.85
C GLN A 42 5.99 -21.72 15.15
N ALA A 43 5.46 -21.48 16.36
CA ALA A 43 4.14 -21.97 16.76
C ALA A 43 3.02 -21.39 15.90
N ALA A 44 3.11 -20.12 15.49
CA ALA A 44 2.10 -19.51 14.59
C ALA A 44 2.18 -20.07 13.17
N MET A 45 3.38 -20.31 12.63
CA MET A 45 3.61 -20.97 11.34
C MET A 45 3.04 -22.41 11.35
N ALA A 46 3.32 -23.16 12.42
CA ALA A 46 2.82 -24.53 12.55
C ALA A 46 1.29 -24.58 12.62
N ARG A 47 0.63 -23.69 13.38
CA ARG A 47 -0.84 -23.59 13.41
C ARG A 47 -1.46 -23.26 12.05
N ALA A 48 -0.72 -22.55 11.22
CA ALA A 48 -1.14 -22.18 9.86
C ALA A 48 -0.76 -23.24 8.81
N ASN A 49 -0.12 -24.34 9.19
CA ASN A 49 0.46 -25.35 8.30
C ASN A 49 1.45 -24.75 7.28
N LEU A 50 2.25 -23.77 7.72
CA LEU A 50 3.27 -23.12 6.90
C LEU A 50 4.66 -23.64 7.27
N PRO A 51 5.44 -24.17 6.32
CA PRO A 51 6.79 -24.64 6.60
C PRO A 51 7.74 -23.46 6.87
N LEU A 52 8.66 -23.61 7.83
CA LEU A 52 9.61 -22.55 8.21
C LEU A 52 10.47 -22.08 7.02
N GLN A 53 10.76 -22.98 6.07
CA GLN A 53 11.49 -22.66 4.84
C GLN A 53 10.77 -21.66 3.94
N SER A 54 9.46 -21.48 4.10
CA SER A 54 8.70 -20.46 3.34
C SER A 54 8.90 -19.03 3.84
N LEU A 55 9.56 -18.86 5.00
CA LEU A 55 9.79 -17.59 5.67
C LEU A 55 11.16 -16.99 5.29
N SER A 56 11.20 -15.69 5.05
CA SER A 56 12.41 -14.85 5.01
C SER A 56 12.23 -13.67 5.95
N VAL A 57 13.21 -13.41 6.80
CA VAL A 57 13.12 -12.35 7.82
C VAL A 57 14.44 -11.61 7.95
N LEU A 58 14.34 -10.30 8.18
CA LEU A 58 15.42 -9.49 8.73
C LEU A 58 14.85 -8.52 9.78
N VAL A 59 15.43 -8.56 10.98
CA VAL A 59 15.19 -7.60 12.07
C VAL A 59 16.52 -7.02 12.48
N GLN A 60 16.65 -5.69 12.41
CA GLN A 60 17.89 -4.99 12.75
C GLN A 60 17.61 -3.63 13.36
N PRO A 61 18.56 -3.03 14.10
CA PRO A 61 18.44 -1.65 14.58
C PRO A 61 18.21 -0.68 13.41
N ALA A 62 17.39 0.33 13.61
CA ALA A 62 17.27 1.45 12.69
C ALA A 62 18.51 2.35 12.88
N GLY A 63 19.37 2.39 11.90
CA GLY A 63 20.70 3.04 11.95
C GLY A 63 21.82 2.02 11.80
N SER A 64 22.74 1.97 12.75
CA SER A 64 23.88 1.04 12.75
C SER A 64 23.69 -0.08 13.78
N GLY A 65 24.26 -1.25 13.51
CA GLY A 65 24.28 -2.39 14.40
C GLY A 65 24.03 -3.72 13.71
N PRO A 66 24.40 -4.83 14.33
CA PRO A 66 24.18 -6.17 13.79
C PRO A 66 22.70 -6.53 13.78
N ALA A 67 22.32 -7.44 12.88
CA ALA A 67 20.97 -7.97 12.85
C ALA A 67 20.64 -8.70 14.16
N ILE A 68 19.39 -8.56 14.61
CA ILE A 68 18.84 -9.25 15.78
C ILE A 68 18.28 -10.61 15.36
N LEU A 69 17.69 -10.66 14.16
CA LEU A 69 17.20 -11.89 13.54
C LEU A 69 17.45 -11.81 12.03
N SER A 70 17.98 -12.90 11.45
CA SER A 70 18.39 -12.95 10.05
C SER A 70 18.15 -14.35 9.48
N VAL A 71 16.98 -14.59 8.88
CA VAL A 71 16.61 -15.90 8.32
C VAL A 71 16.44 -15.76 6.82
N ALA A 72 17.34 -16.36 6.05
CA ALA A 72 17.37 -16.33 4.58
C ALA A 72 17.13 -14.92 3.99
N PRO A 73 17.76 -13.84 4.50
CA PRO A 73 17.38 -12.45 4.22
C PRO A 73 17.66 -12.03 2.76
N LYS A 74 18.60 -12.72 2.09
CA LYS A 74 18.97 -12.45 0.70
C LYS A 74 18.12 -13.21 -0.32
N ARG A 75 17.25 -14.13 0.13
CA ARG A 75 16.38 -14.91 -0.77
C ARG A 75 15.38 -13.99 -1.47
N ALA A 76 15.35 -14.06 -2.81
CA ALA A 76 14.37 -13.36 -3.63
C ALA A 76 12.99 -14.00 -3.43
N MET A 77 12.02 -13.19 -2.97
CA MET A 77 10.66 -13.60 -2.66
C MET A 77 9.67 -12.69 -3.38
N ASN A 78 8.45 -13.16 -3.63
CA ASN A 78 7.37 -12.26 -4.04
C ASN A 78 6.99 -11.38 -2.84
N PRO A 79 7.15 -10.07 -2.94
CA PRO A 79 6.87 -9.14 -1.83
C PRO A 79 5.38 -8.82 -1.67
N ALA A 80 4.54 -9.13 -2.65
CA ALA A 80 3.20 -8.56 -2.73
C ALA A 80 3.24 -7.03 -2.56
N SER A 81 2.28 -6.46 -1.80
CA SER A 81 2.14 -5.00 -1.67
C SER A 81 3.23 -4.28 -0.86
N ILE A 82 4.18 -4.99 -0.22
CA ILE A 82 5.33 -4.28 0.36
C ILE A 82 6.28 -3.75 -0.73
N ALA A 83 6.15 -4.20 -2.00
CA ALA A 83 6.80 -3.58 -3.16
C ALA A 83 6.45 -2.10 -3.34
N LYS A 84 5.27 -1.66 -2.86
CA LYS A 84 4.87 -0.24 -2.87
C LYS A 84 5.85 0.67 -2.13
N LEU A 85 6.59 0.14 -1.15
CA LEU A 85 7.64 0.90 -0.46
C LEU A 85 8.75 1.31 -1.41
N VAL A 86 9.09 0.46 -2.39
CA VAL A 86 10.08 0.79 -3.43
C VAL A 86 9.54 1.93 -4.31
N THR A 87 8.29 1.81 -4.77
CA THR A 87 7.64 2.81 -5.62
C THR A 87 7.50 4.17 -4.92
N THR A 88 7.06 4.18 -3.66
CA THR A 88 6.85 5.42 -2.91
C THR A 88 8.16 6.08 -2.51
N SER A 89 9.21 5.30 -2.19
CA SER A 89 10.55 5.84 -1.93
C SER A 89 11.15 6.47 -3.18
N ALA A 90 11.08 5.78 -4.33
CA ALA A 90 11.56 6.31 -5.61
C ALA A 90 10.80 7.60 -6.00
N GLY A 91 9.47 7.61 -5.79
CA GLY A 91 8.65 8.80 -6.03
C GLY A 91 9.08 9.99 -5.18
N LEU A 92 9.28 9.78 -3.88
CA LEU A 92 9.73 10.86 -2.98
C LEU A 92 11.13 11.36 -3.32
N ASP A 93 12.06 10.47 -3.70
CA ASP A 93 13.43 10.83 -4.00
C ASP A 93 13.56 11.54 -5.36
N LEU A 94 12.82 11.11 -6.38
CA LEU A 94 12.91 11.62 -7.74
C LEU A 94 12.05 12.85 -8.00
N LEU A 95 10.87 12.93 -7.38
CA LEU A 95 9.88 13.98 -7.62
C LEU A 95 9.79 14.99 -6.46
N GLY A 96 10.15 14.58 -5.25
CA GLY A 96 9.97 15.36 -4.03
C GLY A 96 8.54 15.26 -3.44
N PRO A 97 8.39 15.52 -2.12
CA PRO A 97 7.09 15.39 -1.44
C PRO A 97 6.04 16.42 -1.87
N THR A 98 6.46 17.53 -2.46
CA THR A 98 5.59 18.63 -2.92
C THR A 98 5.13 18.50 -4.36
N TYR A 99 5.58 17.45 -5.07
CA TYR A 99 5.16 17.20 -6.45
C TYR A 99 3.63 17.10 -6.56
N VAL A 100 3.05 17.73 -7.61
CA VAL A 100 1.62 17.70 -7.92
C VAL A 100 1.41 17.30 -9.38
N TRP A 101 0.37 16.51 -9.63
CA TRP A 101 -0.17 16.26 -10.97
C TRP A 101 -1.17 17.35 -11.34
N HIS A 102 -1.53 17.43 -12.61
CA HIS A 102 -2.54 18.36 -13.07
C HIS A 102 -3.58 17.67 -13.94
N THR A 103 -4.83 18.10 -13.80
CA THR A 103 -5.90 17.82 -14.76
C THR A 103 -6.26 19.14 -15.41
N ASP A 104 -6.09 19.22 -16.72
CA ASP A 104 -6.33 20.45 -17.48
C ASP A 104 -7.75 20.45 -18.07
N PHE A 105 -8.45 21.57 -17.93
CA PHE A 105 -9.73 21.84 -18.54
C PHE A 105 -9.53 22.94 -19.58
N LEU A 106 -9.80 22.63 -20.86
CA LEU A 106 -9.54 23.52 -22.00
C LEU A 106 -10.78 23.62 -22.89
N THR A 107 -10.79 24.60 -23.80
CA THR A 107 -11.87 24.77 -24.76
C THR A 107 -11.35 25.25 -26.09
N ASP A 108 -12.08 24.94 -27.18
CA ASP A 108 -11.94 25.53 -28.52
C ASP A 108 -12.99 26.61 -28.82
N GLY A 109 -13.78 26.97 -27.78
CA GLY A 109 -14.90 27.88 -27.92
C GLY A 109 -14.84 29.12 -27.02
N VAL A 110 -15.93 29.82 -26.92
CA VAL A 110 -16.11 31.03 -26.11
C VAL A 110 -17.29 30.91 -25.15
N ILE A 111 -17.20 31.54 -24.00
CA ILE A 111 -18.27 31.59 -23.01
C ILE A 111 -19.17 32.80 -23.33
N ARG A 112 -20.48 32.57 -23.56
CA ARG A 112 -21.49 33.63 -23.78
C ARG A 112 -22.82 33.25 -23.11
N ASN A 113 -23.35 34.12 -22.28
CA ASN A 113 -24.67 33.97 -21.63
C ASN A 113 -24.84 32.61 -20.91
N GLY A 114 -23.82 32.17 -20.18
CA GLY A 114 -23.85 30.88 -19.47
C GLY A 114 -23.54 29.66 -20.35
N HIS A 115 -23.28 29.81 -21.62
CA HIS A 115 -22.98 28.74 -22.56
C HIS A 115 -21.52 28.75 -23.00
N LEU A 116 -20.85 27.64 -22.89
CA LEU A 116 -19.59 27.35 -23.58
C LEU A 116 -19.94 26.94 -25.02
N ARG A 117 -19.80 27.88 -25.96
CA ARG A 117 -20.03 27.62 -27.40
C ARG A 117 -18.80 26.99 -28.03
N GLY A 118 -18.66 25.70 -27.86
CA GLY A 118 -17.52 24.87 -28.25
C GLY A 118 -17.44 23.64 -27.37
N ASN A 119 -16.34 22.91 -27.46
CA ASN A 119 -16.09 21.72 -26.70
C ASN A 119 -15.41 22.05 -25.36
N LEU A 120 -15.68 21.23 -24.32
CA LEU A 120 -14.88 21.18 -23.13
C LEU A 120 -13.93 19.97 -23.22
N TYR A 121 -12.64 20.22 -23.19
CA TYR A 121 -11.60 19.19 -23.14
C TYR A 121 -11.15 18.97 -21.70
N VAL A 122 -11.05 17.70 -21.29
CA VAL A 122 -10.54 17.29 -19.97
C VAL A 122 -9.33 16.40 -20.19
N ARG A 123 -8.12 16.95 -19.97
CA ARG A 123 -6.86 16.22 -20.15
C ARG A 123 -6.29 15.75 -18.81
N GLY A 124 -6.17 14.45 -18.65
CA GLY A 124 -5.58 13.83 -17.49
C GLY A 124 -4.05 13.80 -17.52
N GLY A 125 -3.42 14.26 -16.45
CA GLY A 125 -1.97 14.20 -16.26
C GLY A 125 -1.50 13.08 -15.31
N GLY A 126 -2.36 12.08 -15.07
CA GLY A 126 -2.00 10.95 -14.20
C GLY A 126 -2.29 11.16 -12.71
N ASP A 127 -3.13 12.13 -12.33
CA ASP A 127 -3.52 12.36 -10.93
C ASP A 127 -4.02 11.07 -10.26
N PRO A 128 -3.36 10.57 -9.19
CA PRO A 128 -3.76 9.32 -8.55
C PRO A 128 -5.05 9.43 -7.74
N LYS A 129 -5.53 10.65 -7.45
CA LYS A 129 -6.66 10.89 -6.53
C LYS A 129 -7.61 11.99 -7.04
N LEU A 130 -8.01 11.89 -8.32
CA LEU A 130 -9.08 12.72 -8.87
C LEU A 130 -10.43 12.12 -8.46
N VAL A 131 -10.82 12.36 -7.20
CA VAL A 131 -12.02 11.82 -6.56
C VAL A 131 -13.21 12.79 -6.67
N LEU A 132 -14.39 12.32 -6.29
CA LEU A 132 -15.67 13.01 -6.35
C LEU A 132 -15.59 14.47 -5.87
N GLU A 133 -15.13 14.69 -4.65
CA GLU A 133 -15.14 16.01 -4.00
C GLU A 133 -14.26 17.01 -4.74
N ARG A 134 -13.17 16.53 -5.34
CA ARG A 134 -12.29 17.38 -6.14
C ARG A 134 -12.91 17.73 -7.50
N ILE A 135 -13.62 16.79 -8.13
CA ILE A 135 -14.32 17.05 -9.38
C ILE A 135 -15.46 18.04 -9.17
N GLU A 136 -16.22 17.91 -8.07
CA GLU A 136 -17.26 18.86 -7.69
C GLU A 136 -16.69 20.28 -7.47
N ALA A 137 -15.57 20.39 -6.76
CA ALA A 137 -14.87 21.67 -6.57
C ALA A 137 -14.39 22.27 -7.90
N ILE A 138 -13.90 21.45 -8.84
CA ILE A 138 -13.50 21.89 -10.18
C ILE A 138 -14.71 22.38 -10.97
N TYR A 139 -15.82 21.65 -10.95
CA TYR A 139 -17.04 22.07 -11.64
C TYR A 139 -17.63 23.36 -11.07
N ALA A 140 -17.58 23.55 -9.76
CA ALA A 140 -17.95 24.82 -9.14
C ALA A 140 -17.08 25.99 -9.64
N GLN A 141 -15.77 25.78 -9.85
CA GLN A 141 -14.87 26.80 -10.42
C GLN A 141 -15.21 27.10 -11.88
N LEU A 142 -15.51 26.08 -12.70
CA LEU A 142 -15.96 26.30 -14.10
C LEU A 142 -17.29 27.06 -14.15
N GLN A 143 -18.22 26.75 -13.26
CA GLN A 143 -19.51 27.46 -13.13
C GLN A 143 -19.33 28.91 -12.66
N ALA A 144 -18.37 29.17 -11.78
CA ALA A 144 -17.99 30.52 -11.35
C ALA A 144 -17.42 31.36 -12.51
N GLN A 145 -16.78 30.73 -13.50
CA GLN A 145 -16.36 31.39 -14.75
C GLN A 145 -17.52 31.63 -15.73
N GLY A 146 -18.75 31.28 -15.33
CA GLY A 146 -19.96 31.48 -16.14
C GLY A 146 -20.35 30.31 -17.03
N ILE A 147 -19.76 29.13 -16.90
CA ILE A 147 -20.13 27.94 -17.70
C ILE A 147 -21.25 27.18 -16.99
N ARG A 148 -22.47 27.22 -17.54
CA ARG A 148 -23.64 26.45 -17.06
C ARG A 148 -24.07 25.38 -18.05
N ALA A 149 -23.80 25.59 -19.31
CA ALA A 149 -24.10 24.65 -20.41
C ALA A 149 -22.88 24.54 -21.34
N ILE A 150 -22.64 23.35 -21.82
CA ILE A 150 -21.65 23.04 -22.85
C ILE A 150 -22.44 22.72 -24.14
N ASP A 151 -22.27 23.53 -25.20
CA ASP A 151 -23.00 23.36 -26.46
C ASP A 151 -22.37 22.28 -27.37
N GLY A 152 -21.04 22.09 -27.27
CA GLY A 152 -20.30 21.02 -27.94
C GLY A 152 -20.16 19.76 -27.07
N ASP A 153 -19.12 18.98 -27.36
CA ASP A 153 -18.79 17.74 -26.65
C ASP A 153 -17.95 17.99 -25.37
N MET A 154 -18.02 17.06 -24.46
CA MET A 154 -17.00 16.88 -23.41
C MET A 154 -16.00 15.82 -23.92
N VAL A 155 -14.80 16.26 -24.29
CA VAL A 155 -13.75 15.42 -24.87
C VAL A 155 -12.73 15.07 -23.81
N LEU A 156 -12.56 13.76 -23.55
CA LEU A 156 -11.65 13.24 -22.53
C LEU A 156 -10.34 12.81 -23.18
N ASP A 157 -9.22 13.32 -22.67
CA ASP A 157 -7.89 13.01 -23.16
C ASP A 157 -7.06 12.29 -22.07
N ASN A 158 -6.76 11.03 -22.31
CA ASN A 158 -5.91 10.21 -21.44
C ASN A 158 -4.60 9.80 -22.12
N SER A 159 -4.18 10.52 -23.13
CA SER A 159 -3.01 10.19 -23.95
C SER A 159 -1.68 10.31 -23.25
N ALA A 160 -1.63 10.84 -22.02
CA ALA A 160 -0.39 10.92 -21.25
C ALA A 160 0.17 9.54 -20.86
N PHE A 161 -0.64 8.46 -20.92
CA PHE A 161 -0.19 7.09 -20.67
C PHE A 161 -0.43 6.21 -21.88
N ALA A 162 0.56 5.36 -22.22
CA ALA A 162 0.42 4.26 -23.19
C ALA A 162 0.43 2.92 -22.44
N LEU A 163 -0.74 2.36 -22.23
CA LEU A 163 -0.92 1.16 -21.43
C LEU A 163 -1.27 -0.06 -22.30
N PRO A 164 -0.79 -1.25 -21.94
CA PRO A 164 -1.22 -2.49 -22.60
C PRO A 164 -2.72 -2.72 -22.38
N LYS A 165 -3.33 -3.49 -23.27
CA LYS A 165 -4.73 -3.93 -23.10
C LYS A 165 -4.85 -4.65 -21.75
N HIS A 166 -5.81 -4.21 -20.95
CA HIS A 166 -6.10 -4.78 -19.64
C HIS A 166 -7.22 -5.81 -19.73
N GLU A 167 -6.97 -6.97 -19.13
CA GLU A 167 -8.01 -7.97 -18.89
C GLU A 167 -8.44 -7.87 -17.43
N ALA A 168 -9.64 -7.33 -17.21
CA ALA A 168 -10.21 -7.26 -15.86
C ALA A 168 -10.35 -8.68 -15.28
N GLY A 169 -9.77 -8.91 -14.10
CA GLY A 169 -9.77 -10.26 -13.50
C GLY A 169 -8.66 -11.18 -13.99
N GLY A 170 -7.82 -10.79 -14.96
CA GLY A 170 -6.70 -11.63 -15.44
C GLY A 170 -5.70 -12.06 -14.37
N PHE A 171 -5.65 -11.37 -13.23
CA PHE A 171 -4.78 -11.71 -12.11
C PHE A 171 -5.35 -12.86 -11.24
N ASP A 172 -6.64 -12.85 -10.92
CA ASP A 172 -7.27 -13.76 -9.94
C ASP A 172 -8.72 -14.15 -10.26
N GLY A 173 -9.25 -13.76 -11.41
CA GLY A 173 -10.64 -14.00 -11.80
C GLY A 173 -11.64 -12.95 -11.30
N GLU A 174 -11.23 -12.02 -10.44
CA GLU A 174 -12.10 -11.09 -9.72
C GLU A 174 -12.20 -9.72 -10.43
N ALA A 175 -12.82 -9.69 -11.62
CA ALA A 175 -12.89 -8.50 -12.49
C ALA A 175 -13.48 -7.26 -11.83
N LEU A 176 -14.41 -7.44 -10.88
CA LEU A 176 -15.13 -6.34 -10.23
C LEU A 176 -14.52 -5.89 -8.90
N ARG A 177 -13.36 -6.41 -8.54
CA ARG A 177 -12.63 -5.96 -7.35
C ARG A 177 -11.83 -4.68 -7.67
N PRO A 178 -11.97 -3.62 -6.86
CA PRO A 178 -11.25 -2.35 -7.09
C PRO A 178 -9.73 -2.46 -7.16
N TYR A 179 -9.13 -3.46 -6.51
CA TYR A 179 -7.67 -3.67 -6.55
C TYR A 179 -7.16 -4.17 -7.91
N ASN A 180 -8.05 -4.65 -8.80
CA ASN A 180 -7.72 -5.09 -10.17
C ASN A 180 -7.89 -3.99 -11.22
N VAL A 181 -8.27 -2.78 -10.81
CA VAL A 181 -8.44 -1.66 -11.74
C VAL A 181 -7.10 -1.28 -12.38
N GLN A 182 -7.14 -1.03 -13.69
CA GLN A 182 -6.00 -0.50 -14.45
C GLN A 182 -5.85 1.01 -14.22
N PRO A 183 -4.60 1.54 -14.13
CA PRO A 183 -4.35 2.99 -14.13
C PRO A 183 -4.86 3.67 -15.41
N ASP A 184 -4.95 4.99 -15.37
CA ASP A 184 -5.40 5.83 -16.50
C ASP A 184 -4.84 7.24 -16.31
N ALA A 185 -4.40 7.90 -17.37
CA ALA A 185 -3.96 9.28 -17.25
C ALA A 185 -5.09 10.20 -16.74
N LEU A 186 -6.36 9.85 -17.04
CA LEU A 186 -7.56 10.49 -16.48
C LEU A 186 -8.28 9.50 -15.55
N LEU A 187 -7.67 9.19 -14.41
CA LEU A 187 -8.21 8.26 -13.43
C LEU A 187 -9.29 8.94 -12.57
N VAL A 188 -10.54 8.84 -12.96
CA VAL A 188 -11.69 9.35 -12.21
C VAL A 188 -12.12 8.36 -11.14
N ASN A 189 -12.17 8.80 -9.88
CA ASN A 189 -12.69 8.06 -8.72
C ASN A 189 -12.28 6.59 -8.69
N PHE A 190 -10.99 6.31 -8.95
CA PHE A 190 -10.38 4.96 -8.97
C PHE A 190 -11.09 3.96 -9.92
N LYS A 191 -11.84 4.43 -10.94
CA LYS A 191 -12.74 3.61 -11.80
C LYS A 191 -13.69 2.73 -10.98
N ALA A 192 -14.07 3.16 -9.79
CA ALA A 192 -14.94 2.44 -8.88
C ALA A 192 -16.26 3.18 -8.65
N VAL A 193 -17.28 2.39 -8.34
CA VAL A 193 -18.60 2.85 -7.87
C VAL A 193 -18.77 2.31 -6.46
N ILE A 194 -19.12 3.18 -5.53
CA ILE A 194 -19.40 2.81 -4.14
C ILE A 194 -20.92 2.75 -3.96
N LEU A 195 -21.42 1.62 -3.50
CA LEU A 195 -22.81 1.47 -3.07
C LEU A 195 -22.84 1.56 -1.56
N ARG A 196 -23.57 2.54 -1.02
CA ARG A 196 -23.76 2.74 0.40
C ARG A 196 -25.16 2.26 0.79
N PHE A 197 -25.21 1.36 1.76
CA PHE A 197 -26.45 0.75 2.28
C PHE A 197 -26.76 1.35 3.64
N VAL A 198 -27.86 2.11 3.73
CA VAL A 198 -28.29 2.78 4.98
C VAL A 198 -29.61 2.18 5.43
N PRO A 199 -29.63 1.32 6.47
CA PRO A 199 -30.85 0.71 6.98
C PRO A 199 -31.87 1.73 7.47
N GLN A 200 -33.14 1.53 7.08
CA GLN A 200 -34.32 2.25 7.55
C GLN A 200 -35.23 1.26 8.30
N PRO A 201 -34.94 0.96 9.58
CA PRO A 201 -35.58 -0.16 10.29
C PRO A 201 -37.10 -0.06 10.35
N HIS A 202 -37.65 1.14 10.54
CA HIS A 202 -39.12 1.36 10.62
C HIS A 202 -39.81 1.21 9.26
N ALA A 203 -39.05 1.43 8.17
CA ALA A 203 -39.59 1.31 6.81
C ALA A 203 -39.36 -0.07 6.18
N GLY A 204 -38.61 -0.97 6.84
CA GLY A 204 -38.37 -2.34 6.40
C GLY A 204 -37.43 -2.50 5.21
N TYR A 205 -36.67 -1.46 4.87
CA TYR A 205 -35.68 -1.48 3.77
C TYR A 205 -34.39 -0.75 4.15
N ALA A 206 -33.32 -0.98 3.38
CA ALA A 206 -32.15 -0.10 3.36
C ALA A 206 -32.20 0.76 2.10
N THR A 207 -31.90 2.06 2.22
CA THR A 207 -31.62 2.91 1.05
C THR A 207 -30.29 2.51 0.43
N VAL A 208 -30.18 2.63 -0.89
CA VAL A 208 -28.97 2.37 -1.65
C VAL A 208 -28.56 3.67 -2.34
N GLU A 209 -27.48 4.25 -1.88
CA GLU A 209 -26.85 5.42 -2.45
C GLU A 209 -25.69 4.99 -3.33
N VAL A 210 -25.37 5.78 -4.36
CA VAL A 210 -24.35 5.45 -5.37
C VAL A 210 -23.43 6.63 -5.57
N GLU A 211 -22.15 6.43 -5.39
CA GLU A 211 -21.09 7.41 -5.57
C GLU A 211 -19.98 6.90 -6.50
N PRO A 212 -19.53 7.72 -7.47
CA PRO A 212 -20.08 9.00 -7.90
C PRO A 212 -21.42 8.84 -8.62
N ALA A 213 -22.13 9.95 -8.84
CA ALA A 213 -23.28 9.96 -9.74
C ALA A 213 -22.85 9.54 -11.16
N MET A 214 -23.42 8.43 -11.66
CA MET A 214 -23.04 7.82 -12.95
C MET A 214 -24.14 8.03 -13.97
N ALA A 215 -23.89 8.83 -15.01
CA ALA A 215 -24.88 9.08 -16.07
C ALA A 215 -25.35 7.76 -16.71
N GLY A 216 -26.68 7.55 -16.71
CA GLY A 216 -27.32 6.38 -17.32
C GLY A 216 -27.10 5.05 -16.59
N LEU A 217 -26.58 5.02 -15.36
CA LEU A 217 -26.56 3.86 -14.49
C LEU A 217 -27.87 3.79 -13.70
N ARG A 218 -28.54 2.64 -13.75
CA ARG A 218 -29.72 2.33 -12.95
C ARG A 218 -29.36 1.42 -11.81
N VAL A 219 -29.67 1.83 -10.56
CA VAL A 219 -29.45 1.05 -9.35
C VAL A 219 -30.75 1.03 -8.54
N PRO A 220 -31.14 -0.09 -7.93
CA PRO A 220 -32.27 -0.11 -7.02
C PRO A 220 -32.05 0.86 -5.86
N LYS A 221 -32.95 1.83 -5.66
CA LYS A 221 -32.84 2.82 -4.56
C LYS A 221 -33.11 2.24 -3.19
N ARG A 222 -33.65 1.03 -3.12
CA ARG A 222 -34.03 0.36 -1.87
C ARG A 222 -33.81 -1.14 -2.00
N VAL A 223 -33.44 -1.79 -0.90
CA VAL A 223 -33.36 -3.23 -0.76
C VAL A 223 -34.07 -3.65 0.54
N ARG A 224 -34.84 -4.71 0.50
CA ARG A 224 -35.59 -5.21 1.67
C ARG A 224 -34.63 -5.56 2.81
N LEU A 225 -34.99 -5.22 4.06
CA LEU A 225 -34.29 -5.67 5.25
C LEU A 225 -34.69 -7.11 5.61
N GLN A 226 -33.71 -7.85 6.17
CA GLN A 226 -33.96 -9.15 6.81
C GLN A 226 -33.38 -9.16 8.22
N GLY A 227 -33.91 -10.03 9.08
CA GLY A 227 -33.39 -10.30 10.41
C GLY A 227 -32.13 -11.18 10.38
N GLY A 228 -31.59 -11.49 11.56
CA GLY A 228 -30.42 -12.34 11.72
C GLY A 228 -29.12 -11.59 11.87
N ARG A 229 -28.00 -12.35 11.97
CA ARG A 229 -26.65 -11.78 12.10
C ARG A 229 -26.22 -11.13 10.79
N CYS A 230 -25.27 -10.17 10.85
CA CYS A 230 -24.72 -9.52 9.66
C CYS A 230 -24.08 -10.55 8.70
N GLY A 231 -23.21 -11.39 9.17
CA GLY A 231 -22.59 -12.45 8.37
C GLY A 231 -21.98 -11.96 7.06
N ASP A 232 -22.07 -12.79 6.01
CA ASP A 232 -21.72 -12.41 4.65
C ASP A 232 -22.90 -11.70 3.96
N TRP A 233 -23.03 -10.42 4.23
CA TRP A 233 -24.08 -9.58 3.67
C TRP A 233 -23.95 -9.36 2.15
N HIS A 234 -22.75 -9.48 1.59
CA HIS A 234 -22.54 -9.40 0.15
C HIS A 234 -23.24 -10.56 -0.55
N GLN A 235 -23.07 -11.78 -0.03
CA GLN A 235 -23.74 -12.97 -0.54
C GLN A 235 -25.26 -12.87 -0.33
N ALA A 236 -25.70 -12.34 0.82
CA ALA A 236 -27.12 -12.16 1.12
C ALA A 236 -27.84 -11.24 0.13
N LEU A 237 -27.18 -10.23 -0.40
CA LEU A 237 -27.71 -9.28 -1.38
C LEU A 237 -27.88 -9.87 -2.79
N ARG A 238 -27.22 -10.98 -3.13
CA ARG A 238 -27.27 -11.60 -4.47
C ARG A 238 -27.09 -10.55 -5.57
N ALA A 239 -26.06 -9.70 -5.41
CA ALA A 239 -25.81 -8.58 -6.31
C ALA A 239 -25.27 -9.04 -7.66
N ASP A 240 -25.64 -8.33 -8.72
CA ASP A 240 -25.10 -8.48 -10.06
C ASP A 240 -24.71 -7.10 -10.59
N PHE A 241 -23.41 -6.86 -10.73
CA PHE A 241 -22.80 -5.61 -11.21
C PHE A 241 -22.16 -5.77 -12.59
N SER A 242 -22.36 -6.90 -13.26
CA SER A 242 -21.77 -7.20 -14.57
C SER A 242 -22.27 -6.29 -15.69
N ASN A 243 -23.52 -5.80 -15.57
CA ASN A 243 -24.07 -4.86 -16.54
C ASN A 243 -23.76 -3.41 -16.14
N PRO A 244 -22.92 -2.67 -16.93
CA PRO A 244 -22.50 -1.32 -16.59
C PRO A 244 -23.61 -0.27 -16.66
N ARG A 245 -24.83 -0.64 -17.05
CA ARG A 245 -26.00 0.26 -17.09
C ARG A 245 -27.07 -0.07 -16.09
N HIS A 246 -27.02 -1.27 -15.49
CA HIS A 246 -28.09 -1.73 -14.63
C HIS A 246 -27.59 -2.71 -13.56
N TYR A 247 -27.38 -2.22 -12.36
CA TYR A 247 -27.08 -3.05 -11.21
C TYR A 247 -28.32 -3.70 -10.64
N ARG A 248 -28.19 -4.93 -10.17
CA ARG A 248 -29.30 -5.72 -9.62
C ARG A 248 -28.97 -6.18 -8.20
N LEU A 249 -29.96 -6.06 -7.31
CA LEU A 249 -29.90 -6.56 -5.93
C LEU A 249 -31.13 -7.43 -5.75
N ARG A 250 -30.95 -8.76 -5.78
CA ARG A 250 -32.07 -9.74 -5.78
C ARG A 250 -32.35 -10.33 -4.41
N GLY A 251 -31.47 -10.08 -3.41
CA GLY A 251 -31.56 -10.59 -2.05
C GLY A 251 -32.16 -9.58 -1.07
N ALA A 252 -31.77 -9.73 0.20
CA ALA A 252 -32.16 -8.84 1.28
C ALA A 252 -30.92 -8.42 2.08
N TYR A 253 -30.98 -7.23 2.68
CA TYR A 253 -29.89 -6.69 3.49
C TYR A 253 -30.09 -7.02 4.97
N PRO A 254 -29.12 -7.64 5.67
CA PRO A 254 -29.24 -7.94 7.09
C PRO A 254 -29.21 -6.65 7.93
N ARG A 255 -30.29 -6.37 8.70
CA ARG A 255 -30.39 -5.18 9.55
C ARG A 255 -29.23 -5.01 10.52
N ALA A 256 -28.71 -6.12 11.04
CA ALA A 256 -27.61 -6.12 12.02
C ALA A 256 -26.26 -5.65 11.46
N CYS A 257 -26.12 -5.47 10.13
CA CYS A 257 -24.91 -4.91 9.53
C CYS A 257 -24.74 -3.41 9.79
N GLY A 258 -25.83 -2.69 10.14
CA GLY A 258 -25.77 -1.24 10.20
C GLY A 258 -25.51 -0.64 8.80
N GLU A 259 -24.93 0.54 8.77
CA GLU A 259 -24.48 1.17 7.53
C GLU A 259 -23.21 0.50 7.00
N GLN A 260 -23.19 0.17 5.69
CA GLN A 260 -22.03 -0.43 5.03
C GLN A 260 -21.82 0.16 3.65
N GLU A 261 -20.56 0.13 3.20
CA GLU A 261 -20.16 0.52 1.85
C GLU A 261 -19.64 -0.68 1.07
N TRP A 262 -19.97 -0.73 -0.21
CA TRP A 262 -19.47 -1.74 -1.13
C TRP A 262 -18.82 -1.09 -2.35
N PRO A 263 -17.50 -0.90 -2.36
CA PRO A 263 -16.80 -0.44 -3.54
C PRO A 263 -16.69 -1.56 -4.58
N VAL A 264 -17.07 -1.25 -5.81
CA VAL A 264 -17.08 -2.17 -6.96
C VAL A 264 -16.35 -1.51 -8.12
N ALA A 265 -15.40 -2.22 -8.75
CA ALA A 265 -14.82 -1.76 -10.01
C ALA A 265 -15.92 -1.74 -11.09
N TYR A 266 -15.93 -0.66 -11.88
CA TYR A 266 -16.97 -0.51 -12.90
C TYR A 266 -16.74 -1.50 -14.06
N ALA A 267 -17.77 -2.25 -14.43
CA ALA A 267 -17.67 -3.36 -15.39
C ALA A 267 -17.22 -2.92 -16.81
N ASP A 268 -17.42 -1.64 -17.16
CA ASP A 268 -16.89 -1.04 -18.40
C ASP A 268 -15.90 0.08 -18.06
N PRO A 269 -14.61 -0.22 -17.85
CA PRO A 269 -13.61 0.77 -17.49
C PRO A 269 -13.45 1.92 -18.48
N GLN A 270 -13.75 1.70 -19.77
CA GLN A 270 -13.68 2.72 -20.82
C GLN A 270 -14.85 3.71 -20.75
N ALA A 271 -15.99 3.27 -20.25
CA ALA A 271 -17.16 4.14 -20.08
C ALA A 271 -17.16 4.85 -18.70
N HIS A 272 -16.37 4.40 -17.74
CA HIS A 272 -16.42 4.91 -16.36
C HIS A 272 -16.23 6.43 -16.29
N ALA A 273 -15.09 6.96 -16.77
CA ALA A 273 -14.81 8.40 -16.72
C ALA A 273 -15.87 9.22 -17.44
N LYS A 274 -16.34 8.76 -18.62
CA LYS A 274 -17.40 9.42 -19.38
C LYS A 274 -18.68 9.57 -18.58
N ARG A 275 -19.11 8.49 -17.92
CA ARG A 275 -20.35 8.46 -17.13
C ARG A 275 -20.24 9.22 -15.81
N ALA A 276 -19.10 9.09 -15.12
CA ALA A 276 -18.86 9.78 -13.86
C ALA A 276 -18.78 11.30 -14.07
N LEU A 277 -17.97 11.78 -15.02
CA LEU A 277 -17.84 13.21 -15.29
C LEU A 277 -19.15 13.83 -15.77
N LEU A 278 -19.91 13.14 -16.63
CA LEU A 278 -21.23 13.62 -17.05
C LEU A 278 -22.24 13.62 -15.90
N GLY A 279 -22.27 12.55 -15.12
CA GLY A 279 -23.20 12.44 -13.98
C GLY A 279 -22.97 13.51 -12.93
N LEU A 280 -21.70 13.79 -12.60
CA LEU A 280 -21.31 14.85 -11.68
C LEU A 280 -21.60 16.25 -12.24
N TRP A 281 -21.35 16.48 -13.55
CA TRP A 281 -21.71 17.73 -14.20
C TRP A 281 -23.22 18.00 -14.14
N GLN A 282 -24.03 16.98 -14.43
CA GLN A 282 -25.49 17.06 -14.33
C GLN A 282 -25.97 17.25 -12.88
N ALA A 283 -25.35 16.55 -11.92
CA ALA A 283 -25.68 16.67 -10.50
C ALA A 283 -25.37 18.08 -9.96
N SER A 284 -24.34 18.76 -10.49
CA SER A 284 -24.02 20.16 -10.17
C SER A 284 -24.93 21.18 -10.89
N GLY A 285 -25.94 20.73 -11.63
CA GLY A 285 -26.86 21.59 -12.40
C GLY A 285 -26.35 21.98 -13.79
N GLY A 286 -25.21 21.43 -14.23
CA GLY A 286 -24.65 21.69 -15.55
C GLY A 286 -25.40 20.94 -16.65
N GLN A 287 -25.41 21.50 -17.86
CA GLN A 287 -26.02 20.90 -19.06
C GLN A 287 -24.96 20.58 -20.10
N LEU A 288 -25.15 19.49 -20.82
CA LEU A 288 -24.34 19.10 -21.98
C LEU A 288 -25.28 18.82 -23.14
N ARG A 289 -25.10 19.54 -24.28
CA ARG A 289 -25.89 19.32 -25.52
C ARG A 289 -25.26 18.26 -26.43
N GLY A 290 -23.93 18.21 -26.47
CA GLY A 290 -23.20 17.19 -27.19
C GLY A 290 -23.07 15.87 -26.40
N THR A 291 -21.99 15.14 -26.65
CA THR A 291 -21.71 13.83 -26.05
C THR A 291 -20.41 13.85 -25.27
N VAL A 292 -20.20 12.81 -24.45
CA VAL A 292 -18.88 12.58 -23.79
C VAL A 292 -18.13 11.49 -24.53
N ARG A 293 -16.97 11.84 -25.09
CA ARG A 293 -16.16 10.93 -25.91
C ARG A 293 -14.66 11.02 -25.58
N TRP A 294 -13.92 9.99 -25.90
CA TRP A 294 -12.46 10.04 -25.89
C TRP A 294 -11.93 10.78 -27.12
N GLY A 295 -10.84 11.53 -26.95
CA GLY A 295 -10.17 12.26 -28.02
C GLY A 295 -8.95 13.01 -27.52
N HIS A 296 -8.29 13.77 -28.37
CA HIS A 296 -7.12 14.56 -28.02
C HIS A 296 -7.49 16.05 -27.94
N VAL A 297 -6.80 16.77 -27.05
CA VAL A 297 -6.87 18.23 -26.97
C VAL A 297 -6.20 18.81 -28.23
N PRO A 298 -6.88 19.64 -29.02
CA PRO A 298 -6.27 20.27 -30.18
C PRO A 298 -5.29 21.38 -29.77
N ALA A 299 -4.30 21.66 -30.63
CA ALA A 299 -3.22 22.60 -30.29
C ALA A 299 -3.73 24.06 -30.07
N HIS A 300 -4.87 24.41 -30.66
CA HIS A 300 -5.46 25.75 -30.51
C HIS A 300 -6.39 25.89 -29.29
N ALA A 301 -6.62 24.84 -28.53
CA ALA A 301 -7.47 24.90 -27.34
C ALA A 301 -6.86 25.84 -26.29
N THR A 302 -7.70 26.66 -25.69
CA THR A 302 -7.33 27.61 -24.64
C THR A 302 -7.64 27.04 -23.25
N SER A 303 -6.80 27.34 -22.27
CA SER A 303 -6.96 26.87 -20.91
C SER A 303 -8.08 27.61 -20.18
N LEU A 304 -9.01 26.87 -19.59
CA LEU A 304 -10.02 27.38 -18.66
C LEU A 304 -9.57 27.22 -17.20
N LEU A 305 -9.01 26.07 -16.88
CA LEU A 305 -8.56 25.73 -15.54
C LEU A 305 -7.48 24.66 -15.58
N ARG A 306 -6.44 24.82 -14.79
CA ARG A 306 -5.43 23.79 -14.52
C ARG A 306 -5.55 23.37 -13.07
N ALA A 307 -6.21 22.24 -12.81
CA ALA A 307 -6.50 21.75 -11.47
C ALA A 307 -5.34 20.92 -10.91
N PRO A 308 -4.66 21.37 -9.85
CA PRO A 308 -3.59 20.59 -9.22
C PRO A 308 -4.15 19.43 -8.39
N SER A 309 -3.39 18.33 -8.27
CA SER A 309 -3.67 17.24 -7.34
C SER A 309 -3.33 17.63 -5.89
N LEU A 310 -3.57 16.68 -4.96
CA LEU A 310 -2.87 16.69 -3.68
C LEU A 310 -1.37 16.49 -3.90
N PRO A 311 -0.50 17.01 -3.00
CA PRO A 311 0.94 16.77 -3.05
C PRO A 311 1.27 15.27 -2.90
N LEU A 312 2.37 14.83 -3.51
CA LEU A 312 2.84 13.44 -3.43
C LEU A 312 2.96 12.95 -1.98
N GLY A 313 3.43 13.79 -1.06
CA GLY A 313 3.54 13.44 0.37
C GLY A 313 2.21 13.04 1.02
N GLU A 314 1.08 13.59 0.56
CA GLU A 314 -0.26 13.19 0.99
C GLU A 314 -0.76 11.95 0.23
N VAL A 315 -0.51 11.89 -1.06
CA VAL A 315 -0.91 10.77 -1.93
C VAL A 315 -0.31 9.44 -1.47
N ILE A 316 0.96 9.43 -1.07
CA ILE A 316 1.62 8.21 -0.60
C ILE A 316 1.05 7.66 0.71
N GLN A 317 0.38 8.49 1.52
CA GLN A 317 -0.31 8.00 2.72
C GLN A 317 -1.42 7.03 2.34
N ASP A 318 -2.23 7.36 1.34
CA ASP A 318 -3.28 6.45 0.85
C ASP A 318 -2.68 5.20 0.20
N ILE A 319 -1.59 5.36 -0.57
CA ILE A 319 -0.89 4.23 -1.19
C ILE A 319 -0.39 3.24 -0.12
N ASN A 320 0.24 3.72 0.94
CA ASN A 320 0.88 2.86 1.92
C ASN A 320 -0.10 2.38 3.01
N LYS A 321 -0.92 3.28 3.57
CA LYS A 321 -1.88 2.95 4.65
C LYS A 321 -2.99 2.01 4.20
N PHE A 322 -3.60 2.29 3.03
CA PHE A 322 -4.72 1.50 2.50
C PHE A 322 -4.29 0.49 1.44
N SER A 323 -2.99 0.46 1.10
CA SER A 323 -2.45 -0.46 0.09
C SER A 323 -3.08 -0.29 -1.30
N ASN A 324 -3.43 0.94 -1.70
CA ASN A 324 -4.13 1.21 -2.94
C ASN A 324 -3.24 0.88 -4.16
N ASN A 325 -3.70 -0.09 -4.98
CA ASN A 325 -2.92 -0.58 -6.12
C ASN A 325 -2.90 0.41 -7.27
N VAL A 326 -4.06 0.96 -7.64
CA VAL A 326 -4.15 1.85 -8.80
C VAL A 326 -3.39 3.14 -8.56
N MET A 327 -3.44 3.71 -7.35
CA MET A 327 -2.63 4.89 -7.01
C MET A 327 -1.13 4.61 -7.07
N ALA A 328 -0.69 3.42 -6.61
CA ALA A 328 0.71 3.01 -6.71
C ALA A 328 1.16 2.85 -8.16
N GLN A 329 0.29 2.35 -9.04
CA GLN A 329 0.55 2.23 -10.48
C GLN A 329 0.60 3.61 -11.16
N GLN A 330 -0.26 4.55 -10.76
CA GLN A 330 -0.22 5.95 -11.22
C GLN A 330 1.12 6.60 -10.88
N LEU A 331 1.53 6.52 -9.61
CA LEU A 331 2.83 7.02 -9.17
C LEU A 331 3.98 6.35 -9.94
N PHE A 332 3.91 5.04 -10.14
CA PHE A 332 4.94 4.30 -10.88
C PHE A 332 5.06 4.77 -12.33
N LEU A 333 3.94 4.96 -13.04
CA LEU A 333 3.91 5.50 -14.39
C LEU A 333 4.44 6.93 -14.46
N THR A 334 4.21 7.75 -13.43
CA THR A 334 4.75 9.10 -13.33
C THR A 334 6.29 9.13 -13.33
N LEU A 335 6.95 8.03 -12.94
CA LEU A 335 8.41 7.92 -13.01
C LEU A 335 8.94 7.71 -14.43
N SER A 336 8.09 7.39 -15.41
CA SER A 336 8.51 7.22 -16.81
C SER A 336 8.93 8.59 -17.40
N PRO A 337 10.15 8.71 -17.97
CA PRO A 337 10.58 9.95 -18.60
C PRO A 337 9.98 10.16 -19.99
N GLN A 338 9.35 9.13 -20.53
CA GLN A 338 8.76 9.12 -21.88
C GLN A 338 7.34 9.69 -21.86
N GLN A 339 6.92 10.29 -22.98
CA GLN A 339 5.56 10.73 -23.23
C GLN A 339 5.07 10.09 -24.54
N PRO A 340 4.04 9.27 -24.51
CA PRO A 340 3.24 8.85 -23.34
C PRO A 340 4.03 7.92 -22.40
N ALA A 341 3.72 8.00 -21.10
CA ALA A 341 4.37 7.19 -20.06
C ALA A 341 3.99 5.71 -20.19
N THR A 342 4.97 4.83 -19.93
CA THR A 342 4.85 3.38 -20.04
C THR A 342 5.35 2.68 -18.77
N PHE A 343 4.91 1.44 -18.53
CA PHE A 343 5.46 0.62 -17.45
C PHE A 343 6.94 0.32 -17.66
N ASP A 344 7.37 0.08 -18.90
CA ASP A 344 8.78 -0.21 -19.21
C ASP A 344 9.68 1.01 -18.93
N GLY A 345 9.25 2.21 -19.32
CA GLY A 345 9.96 3.44 -18.99
C GLY A 345 10.08 3.67 -17.48
N ALA A 346 9.00 3.41 -16.75
CA ALA A 346 9.00 3.49 -15.29
C ALA A 346 9.92 2.45 -14.64
N GLN A 347 9.94 1.22 -15.15
CA GLN A 347 10.88 0.17 -14.69
C GLN A 347 12.34 0.56 -14.91
N GLN A 348 12.68 1.13 -16.08
CA GLN A 348 14.02 1.59 -16.39
C GLN A 348 14.47 2.70 -15.43
N THR A 349 13.61 3.69 -15.18
CA THR A 349 13.89 4.77 -14.23
C THR A 349 14.08 4.24 -12.81
N LEU A 350 13.20 3.36 -12.35
CA LEU A 350 13.31 2.74 -11.03
C LEU A 350 14.61 1.92 -10.90
N ALA A 351 14.99 1.19 -11.94
CA ALA A 351 16.23 0.41 -11.95
C ALA A 351 17.48 1.30 -11.88
N ALA A 352 17.50 2.43 -12.61
CA ALA A 352 18.57 3.40 -12.56
C ALA A 352 18.67 4.05 -11.18
N TRP A 353 17.52 4.46 -10.61
CA TRP A 353 17.43 5.01 -9.27
C TRP A 353 17.96 4.02 -8.22
N TRP A 354 17.51 2.75 -8.27
CA TRP A 354 17.92 1.72 -7.31
C TRP A 354 19.43 1.48 -7.32
N ARG A 355 20.05 1.34 -8.51
CA ARG A 355 21.50 1.15 -8.66
C ARG A 355 22.32 2.30 -8.08
N ARG A 356 21.80 3.54 -8.19
CA ARG A 356 22.45 4.72 -7.60
C ARG A 356 22.29 4.77 -6.09
N THR A 357 21.09 4.42 -5.59
CA THR A 357 20.72 4.61 -4.17
C THR A 357 21.16 3.45 -3.30
N LEU A 358 21.12 2.25 -3.83
CA LEU A 358 21.43 0.99 -3.11
C LEU A 358 22.29 0.06 -3.96
N PRO A 359 23.53 0.50 -4.33
CA PRO A 359 24.40 -0.24 -5.26
C PRO A 359 24.76 -1.64 -4.77
N GLU A 360 24.84 -1.85 -3.45
CA GLU A 360 25.18 -3.12 -2.84
C GLU A 360 24.02 -4.13 -2.82
N GLN A 361 22.80 -3.68 -3.18
CA GLN A 361 21.62 -4.54 -3.12
C GLN A 361 21.22 -5.01 -4.53
N PRO A 362 20.80 -6.30 -4.66
CA PRO A 362 20.30 -6.79 -5.93
C PRO A 362 19.07 -5.98 -6.38
N LEU A 363 19.00 -5.76 -7.70
CA LEU A 363 17.88 -5.02 -8.30
C LEU A 363 16.55 -5.78 -8.06
N PRO A 364 15.53 -5.13 -7.47
CA PRO A 364 14.23 -5.75 -7.29
C PRO A 364 13.49 -5.87 -8.62
N LYS A 365 12.70 -6.92 -8.79
CA LYS A 365 11.79 -7.06 -9.92
C LYS A 365 10.44 -6.44 -9.57
N VAL A 366 10.28 -5.14 -9.88
CA VAL A 366 9.04 -4.38 -9.69
C VAL A 366 8.36 -4.22 -11.04
N ILE A 367 7.22 -4.88 -11.25
CA ILE A 367 6.55 -4.97 -12.56
C ILE A 367 5.68 -3.74 -12.85
N ASN A 368 4.85 -3.35 -11.87
CA ASN A 368 3.81 -2.34 -12.05
C ASN A 368 3.72 -1.34 -10.87
N GLY A 369 4.70 -1.33 -10.00
CA GLY A 369 4.74 -0.44 -8.84
C GLY A 369 3.81 -0.81 -7.68
N SER A 370 2.80 -1.66 -7.89
CA SER A 370 1.82 -2.00 -6.85
C SER A 370 2.11 -3.30 -6.10
N GLY A 371 2.89 -4.22 -6.70
CA GLY A 371 3.13 -5.57 -6.21
C GLY A 371 1.98 -6.55 -6.47
N LEU A 372 0.94 -6.13 -7.22
CA LEU A 372 -0.10 -7.04 -7.70
C LEU A 372 0.42 -7.80 -8.94
N THR A 373 1.27 -8.78 -8.70
CA THR A 373 1.91 -9.60 -9.74
C THR A 373 2.45 -10.90 -9.15
N ARG A 374 2.47 -11.97 -9.96
CA ARG A 374 3.12 -13.24 -9.59
C ARG A 374 4.63 -13.22 -9.83
N GLN A 375 5.14 -12.24 -10.58
CA GLN A 375 6.53 -12.18 -11.04
C GLN A 375 7.41 -11.23 -10.18
N GLY A 376 6.84 -10.54 -9.20
CA GLY A 376 7.59 -9.63 -8.34
C GLY A 376 8.66 -10.36 -7.53
N GLN A 377 9.85 -9.76 -7.39
CA GLN A 377 10.94 -10.31 -6.59
C GLN A 377 11.64 -9.21 -5.80
N LEU A 378 11.80 -9.45 -4.50
CA LEU A 378 12.49 -8.56 -3.57
C LEU A 378 12.99 -9.39 -2.38
N SER A 379 14.20 -9.17 -1.91
CA SER A 379 14.71 -9.82 -0.70
C SER A 379 14.41 -8.99 0.56
N ALA A 380 14.34 -9.65 1.72
CA ALA A 380 14.18 -8.96 3.00
C ALA A 380 15.38 -8.03 3.27
N ALA A 381 16.59 -8.43 2.90
CA ALA A 381 17.80 -7.62 3.04
C ALA A 381 17.73 -6.32 2.18
N ALA A 382 17.33 -6.45 0.92
CA ALA A 382 17.23 -5.30 0.02
C ALA A 382 16.16 -4.30 0.49
N LEU A 383 15.02 -4.79 0.97
CA LEU A 383 13.97 -3.91 1.49
C LEU A 383 14.37 -3.28 2.83
N ALA A 384 15.07 -4.01 3.71
CA ALA A 384 15.59 -3.44 4.94
C ALA A 384 16.64 -2.35 4.66
N ALA A 385 17.51 -2.53 3.68
CA ALA A 385 18.45 -1.50 3.23
C ALA A 385 17.72 -0.24 2.72
N LEU A 386 16.64 -0.41 1.96
CA LEU A 386 15.78 0.71 1.54
C LEU A 386 15.16 1.46 2.72
N LEU A 387 14.63 0.72 3.71
CA LEU A 387 14.06 1.32 4.92
C LEU A 387 15.12 2.09 5.73
N GLN A 388 16.34 1.57 5.82
CA GLN A 388 17.48 2.26 6.44
C GLN A 388 17.86 3.54 5.66
N HIS A 389 17.88 3.49 4.33
CA HIS A 389 18.11 4.65 3.48
C HIS A 389 17.06 5.74 3.74
N ASN A 390 15.79 5.37 3.77
CA ASN A 390 14.67 6.30 3.98
C ASN A 390 14.74 7.05 5.32
N LEU A 391 15.31 6.44 6.37
CA LEU A 391 15.49 7.12 7.66
C LEU A 391 16.48 8.30 7.62
N ARG A 392 17.39 8.29 6.66
CA ARG A 392 18.42 9.32 6.47
C ARG A 392 18.08 10.30 5.34
N ALA A 393 17.03 10.02 4.58
CA ALA A 393 16.61 10.84 3.45
C ALA A 393 15.95 12.16 3.90
N PRO A 394 16.02 13.24 3.12
CA PRO A 394 15.34 14.50 3.44
C PRO A 394 13.83 14.37 3.64
N TYR A 395 13.24 13.33 3.07
CA TYR A 395 11.79 13.00 3.15
C TYR A 395 11.46 11.94 4.22
N ALA A 396 12.39 11.64 5.13
CA ALA A 396 12.25 10.56 6.13
C ALA A 396 10.94 10.61 6.91
N GLU A 397 10.57 11.80 7.39
CA GLU A 397 9.34 11.99 8.17
C GLU A 397 8.09 11.78 7.30
N THR A 398 8.05 12.34 6.09
CA THR A 398 6.94 12.15 5.14
C THR A 398 6.76 10.67 4.80
N PHE A 399 7.87 9.95 4.55
CA PHE A 399 7.81 8.51 4.30
C PHE A 399 7.28 7.74 5.52
N ARG A 400 7.81 8.00 6.71
CA ARG A 400 7.38 7.31 7.94
C ARG A 400 5.90 7.55 8.23
N GLN A 401 5.42 8.79 8.11
CA GLN A 401 4.01 9.16 8.31
C GLN A 401 3.07 8.50 7.27
N SER A 402 3.59 8.13 6.10
CA SER A 402 2.81 7.42 5.10
C SER A 402 2.50 5.97 5.47
N LEU A 403 3.22 5.38 6.43
CA LEU A 403 3.01 4.00 6.85
C LEU A 403 1.79 3.88 7.77
N ALA A 404 1.12 2.73 7.72
CA ALA A 404 0.00 2.44 8.62
C ALA A 404 0.49 2.19 10.04
N ILE A 405 -0.17 2.77 11.03
CA ILE A 405 0.20 2.68 12.45
C ILE A 405 -0.63 1.58 13.12
N ALA A 406 0.07 0.62 13.73
CA ALA A 406 -0.56 -0.50 14.41
C ALA A 406 -1.59 -0.05 15.46
N GLY A 407 -2.81 -0.58 15.35
CA GLY A 407 -3.93 -0.26 16.24
C GLY A 407 -4.62 1.08 15.98
N ILE A 408 -4.12 1.91 15.03
CA ILE A 408 -4.62 3.26 14.79
C ILE A 408 -5.28 3.35 13.42
N ASP A 409 -4.56 3.01 12.34
CA ASP A 409 -5.07 3.25 11.00
C ASP A 409 -4.68 2.17 9.96
N GLY A 410 -5.18 2.36 8.73
CA GLY A 410 -4.84 1.58 7.57
C GLY A 410 -5.07 0.08 7.72
N THR A 411 -4.23 -0.70 7.04
CA THR A 411 -4.34 -2.18 7.02
C THR A 411 -3.99 -2.85 8.34
N VAL A 412 -3.43 -2.11 9.29
CA VAL A 412 -3.03 -2.62 10.62
C VAL A 412 -3.85 -2.03 11.77
N LYS A 413 -4.99 -1.37 11.48
CA LYS A 413 -5.90 -0.78 12.48
C LYS A 413 -6.33 -1.75 13.59
N ARG A 414 -6.36 -3.06 13.31
CA ARG A 414 -6.75 -4.11 14.27
C ARG A 414 -5.56 -4.78 14.96
N VAL A 415 -4.33 -4.41 14.66
CA VAL A 415 -3.10 -4.94 15.29
C VAL A 415 -2.92 -4.27 16.65
N GLY A 416 -2.41 -5.02 17.62
CA GLY A 416 -2.25 -4.55 19.00
C GLY A 416 -3.45 -4.85 19.92
N HIS A 417 -4.61 -5.22 19.34
CA HIS A 417 -5.81 -5.57 20.11
C HIS A 417 -5.95 -7.08 20.36
N GLN A 418 -5.08 -7.90 19.77
CA GLN A 418 -5.08 -9.35 19.99
C GLN A 418 -4.08 -9.72 21.10
N ARG A 419 -4.32 -10.91 21.72
CA ARG A 419 -3.44 -11.42 22.78
C ARG A 419 -1.98 -11.54 22.27
N GLY A 420 -1.05 -10.94 23.00
CA GLY A 420 0.39 -10.92 22.66
C GLY A 420 0.82 -9.81 21.71
N GLU A 421 -0.08 -8.97 21.22
CA GLU A 421 0.23 -7.87 20.28
C GLU A 421 0.23 -6.47 20.94
N ALA A 422 -0.09 -6.36 22.25
CA ALA A 422 -0.26 -5.07 22.94
C ALA A 422 0.95 -4.13 22.82
N ALA A 423 2.18 -4.68 22.78
CA ALA A 423 3.40 -3.90 22.61
C ALA A 423 3.51 -3.18 21.26
N LEU A 424 2.67 -3.54 20.27
CA LEU A 424 2.67 -2.93 18.95
C LEU A 424 1.75 -1.72 18.85
N LEU A 425 0.81 -1.55 19.79
CA LEU A 425 -0.22 -0.50 19.72
C LEU A 425 0.44 0.89 19.70
N GLY A 426 0.32 1.60 18.57
CA GLY A 426 0.96 2.88 18.35
C GLY A 426 2.49 2.86 18.28
N GLN A 427 3.12 1.67 18.26
CA GLN A 427 4.58 1.51 18.26
C GLN A 427 5.14 0.83 17.00
N ALA A 428 4.31 0.63 15.97
CA ALA A 428 4.76 0.04 14.72
C ALA A 428 4.17 0.78 13.52
N TRP A 429 5.03 1.18 12.57
CA TRP A 429 4.72 1.87 11.32
C TRP A 429 4.99 0.90 10.18
N LEU A 430 3.94 0.40 9.56
CA LEU A 430 4.00 -0.81 8.76
C LEU A 430 3.37 -0.66 7.38
N LYS A 431 3.92 -1.40 6.43
CA LYS A 431 3.27 -1.76 5.18
C LYS A 431 3.05 -3.27 5.17
N THR A 432 1.84 -3.71 4.83
CA THR A 432 1.48 -5.12 4.68
C THR A 432 1.34 -5.50 3.21
N GLY A 433 1.58 -6.78 2.92
CA GLY A 433 1.30 -7.38 1.62
C GLY A 433 0.56 -8.71 1.79
N THR A 434 -0.39 -8.96 0.89
CA THR A 434 -1.17 -10.19 0.87
C THR A 434 -1.54 -10.54 -0.57
N LEU A 435 -1.20 -11.76 -0.97
CA LEU A 435 -1.74 -12.47 -2.12
C LEU A 435 -2.21 -13.85 -1.64
N ARG A 436 -2.76 -14.66 -2.50
CA ARG A 436 -3.17 -16.04 -2.15
C ARG A 436 -1.99 -16.86 -1.61
N ASP A 437 -0.82 -16.65 -2.19
CA ASP A 437 0.44 -17.34 -1.95
C ASP A 437 1.48 -16.48 -1.19
N VAL A 438 1.12 -15.28 -0.73
CA VAL A 438 2.05 -14.35 -0.06
C VAL A 438 1.41 -13.73 1.17
N ALA A 439 2.14 -13.75 2.28
CA ALA A 439 1.95 -12.84 3.41
C ALA A 439 3.25 -12.09 3.67
N SER A 440 3.19 -10.77 3.81
CA SER A 440 4.40 -9.97 4.03
C SER A 440 4.12 -8.73 4.89
N VAL A 441 5.16 -8.27 5.58
CA VAL A 441 5.15 -7.03 6.36
C VAL A 441 6.54 -6.40 6.31
N ALA A 442 6.59 -5.07 6.26
CA ALA A 442 7.84 -4.32 6.34
C ALA A 442 7.59 -2.95 6.97
N GLY A 443 8.56 -2.44 7.70
CA GLY A 443 8.49 -1.10 8.29
C GLY A 443 9.34 -0.97 9.54
N TYR A 444 8.87 -0.12 10.43
CA TYR A 444 9.57 0.26 11.64
C TYR A 444 8.79 -0.14 12.88
N VAL A 445 9.49 -0.66 13.88
CA VAL A 445 8.94 -1.01 15.19
C VAL A 445 9.75 -0.29 16.26
N ARG A 446 9.09 0.35 17.20
CA ARG A 446 9.72 0.90 18.38
C ARG A 446 9.67 -0.13 19.50
N ASN A 447 10.82 -0.52 20.01
CA ASN A 447 10.89 -1.51 21.09
C ASN A 447 10.54 -0.91 22.47
N THR A 448 10.46 -1.75 23.50
CA THR A 448 10.14 -1.34 24.87
C THR A 448 11.16 -0.38 25.50
N GLN A 449 12.35 -0.25 24.92
CA GLN A 449 13.39 0.70 25.31
C GLN A 449 13.32 2.02 24.52
N GLY A 450 12.31 2.19 23.66
CA GLY A 450 12.14 3.36 22.83
C GLY A 450 13.03 3.42 21.59
N GLN A 451 13.77 2.34 21.29
CA GLN A 451 14.67 2.26 20.15
C GLN A 451 13.94 1.76 18.90
N TRP A 452 14.34 2.27 17.74
CA TRP A 452 13.74 1.90 16.47
C TRP A 452 14.41 0.68 15.84
N LEU A 453 13.60 -0.23 15.36
CA LEU A 453 14.01 -1.40 14.59
C LEU A 453 13.41 -1.35 13.18
N VAL A 454 14.17 -1.79 12.19
CA VAL A 454 13.69 -2.14 10.86
C VAL A 454 13.29 -3.62 10.89
N VAL A 455 12.06 -3.92 10.47
CA VAL A 455 11.54 -5.28 10.42
C VAL A 455 11.01 -5.56 9.02
N VAL A 456 11.47 -6.66 8.43
CA VAL A 456 10.96 -7.20 7.17
C VAL A 456 10.69 -8.68 7.34
N GLY A 457 9.48 -9.13 7.04
CA GLY A 457 9.09 -10.53 7.04
C GLY A 457 8.28 -10.86 5.78
N ILE A 458 8.66 -11.93 5.07
CA ILE A 458 8.00 -12.39 3.85
C ILE A 458 7.78 -13.90 3.94
N ILE A 459 6.56 -14.34 3.69
CA ILE A 459 6.18 -15.74 3.59
C ILE A 459 5.63 -15.98 2.19
N ASN A 460 6.24 -16.94 1.45
CA ASN A 460 5.71 -17.39 0.18
C ASN A 460 5.37 -18.89 0.30
N HIS A 461 4.08 -19.20 0.26
CA HIS A 461 3.54 -20.55 0.31
C HIS A 461 2.10 -20.57 -0.19
N GLU A 462 1.67 -21.60 -0.87
CA GLU A 462 0.28 -21.70 -1.34
C GLU A 462 -0.50 -22.76 -0.56
N PRO A 463 -1.56 -22.34 0.17
CA PRO A 463 -1.97 -20.95 0.43
C PRO A 463 -1.18 -20.33 1.59
N ALA A 464 -0.96 -19.01 1.57
CA ALA A 464 -0.32 -18.27 2.65
C ALA A 464 -1.29 -17.86 3.78
N ARG A 465 -2.44 -18.52 3.87
CA ARG A 465 -3.44 -18.26 4.92
C ARG A 465 -2.82 -18.51 6.30
N GLY A 466 -3.06 -17.58 7.22
CA GLY A 466 -2.47 -17.63 8.57
C GLY A 466 -1.06 -17.04 8.68
N GLY A 467 -0.35 -16.84 7.57
CA GLY A 467 0.99 -16.22 7.57
C GLY A 467 1.01 -14.83 8.21
N ARG A 468 -0.10 -14.08 8.07
CA ARG A 468 -0.24 -12.79 8.75
C ARG A 468 -0.10 -12.92 10.26
N ALA A 469 -0.68 -13.95 10.89
CA ALA A 469 -0.57 -14.17 12.33
C ALA A 469 0.89 -14.42 12.76
N ALA A 470 1.65 -15.20 11.97
CA ALA A 470 3.06 -15.42 12.24
C ALA A 470 3.88 -14.13 12.13
N LEU A 471 3.58 -13.27 11.14
CA LEU A 471 4.25 -11.98 10.99
C LEU A 471 3.89 -11.01 12.13
N MET A 472 2.68 -11.03 12.67
CA MET A 472 2.33 -10.23 13.86
C MET A 472 3.08 -10.72 15.10
N GLN A 473 3.28 -12.03 15.27
CA GLN A 473 4.14 -12.57 16.33
C GLN A 473 5.61 -12.16 16.17
N LEU A 474 6.10 -12.09 14.92
CA LEU A 474 7.44 -11.56 14.62
C LEU A 474 7.58 -10.10 15.08
N LEU A 475 6.62 -9.24 14.73
CA LEU A 475 6.63 -7.84 15.15
C LEU A 475 6.55 -7.68 16.67
N ALA A 476 5.67 -8.45 17.33
CA ALA A 476 5.51 -8.41 18.78
C ALA A 476 6.78 -8.90 19.51
N TRP A 477 7.44 -9.92 18.95
CA TRP A 477 8.74 -10.37 19.43
C TRP A 477 9.80 -9.28 19.24
N ALA A 478 9.89 -8.68 18.05
CA ALA A 478 10.85 -7.61 17.76
C ALA A 478 10.68 -6.41 18.72
N ALA A 479 9.45 -6.02 19.04
CA ALA A 479 9.17 -4.94 19.98
C ALA A 479 9.73 -5.18 21.39
N GLN A 480 10.02 -6.43 21.76
CA GLN A 480 10.58 -6.81 23.06
C GLN A 480 12.10 -6.96 23.04
N GLN A 481 12.74 -6.90 21.86
CA GLN A 481 14.19 -7.12 21.76
C GLN A 481 14.97 -5.85 22.07
N PRO A 482 16.01 -5.93 22.92
CA PRO A 482 16.97 -4.84 23.05
C PRO A 482 17.78 -4.70 21.75
N THR A 483 18.18 -3.49 21.40
CA THR A 483 19.15 -3.33 20.32
C THR A 483 20.55 -3.72 20.81
N PRO A 484 21.30 -4.51 20.05
CA PRO A 484 22.70 -4.76 20.36
C PRO A 484 23.48 -3.45 20.40
N GLN A 485 24.23 -3.22 21.46
CA GLN A 485 25.13 -2.06 21.49
C GLN A 485 26.19 -2.24 20.42
N ALA A 486 26.46 -1.18 19.66
CA ALA A 486 27.63 -1.14 18.77
C ALA A 486 28.88 -1.38 19.63
N ARG A 487 29.74 -2.34 19.25
CA ARG A 487 31.02 -2.48 19.90
C ARG A 487 31.80 -1.18 19.66
N PRO A 488 32.34 -0.53 20.68
CA PRO A 488 33.28 0.56 20.46
C PRO A 488 34.46 0.00 19.64
N HIS A 489 34.79 0.69 18.56
CA HIS A 489 35.95 0.38 17.71
C HIS A 489 37.24 0.72 18.42
#